data_1102160e1797385720101e70688dd22b
#
_entry.id   1102160e1797385720101e70688dd22b
#
_cell.length_a   1.000
_cell.length_b   1.000
_cell.length_c   1.000
_cell.angle_alpha   90.00
_cell.angle_beta   90.00
_cell.angle_gamma   90.00
#
_symmetry.space_group_name_H-M   'P 1'
#
loop_
_entity.id
_entity.type
_entity.pdbx_description
1 polymer ?
#
loop_
_entity_poly.entity_id
_entity_poly.type
_entity_poly.pdbx_seq_one_letter_code
_entity_poly.pdbx_strand_id
1 'polypeptide(L)'
;MTTLHDRLAELADDAPPGGPAPELWARGRRYHRVRRAGTLAIVSAAVLVLVAITGLSWQQSGGLPEPAAPPGATRALPDRLWTPSPWLPGTDEDGPLGDLAVVMRSDRSSWSGTEQGLVGVSATTGEYRFLDLPDQEPGDVALSPDGRKVAYWLTGTTSGSPSDTGPVTGVAVYDATTGDVKRADISTEHGLDASALLWADDGELVLSYGQYRGGEGDDPMQQSSATPSEHYWWRLDQDRPQELPMPEGTRRADLVGASGGRVVLTDSTRYWCYYLDQPGFAWPMLGEAGLAMSTQPVFLTTSRFAVVRGSWNPNSILVGDASLRGGARTHTVPDSQGTYEILGWDGDRLIVERGTDGSRRAYVNASVFRVDSRTGRSVELVRLASAEQIRQVQVASDLYDVPTVAGKEPPTPFGPRAVTGGLALVAVLGAGAVVVWRRRVEA
;
A
#
# COMPACT_ATOMS: atom_id res chain seq x y z
N MET A 1 74.95 25.60 -51.88
CA MET A 1 73.99 25.04 -50.96
C MET A 1 73.67 26.10 -49.95
N THR A 2 72.56 26.83 -50.08
CA THR A 2 72.09 27.83 -49.09
C THR A 2 71.60 27.07 -47.87
N THR A 3 72.13 27.41 -46.72
CA THR A 3 71.74 26.81 -45.47
C THR A 3 70.34 27.26 -45.05
N LEU A 4 69.65 26.51 -44.22
CA LEU A 4 68.33 26.88 -43.67
C LEU A 4 68.40 28.24 -42.94
N HIS A 5 69.54 28.54 -42.37
CA HIS A 5 69.83 29.81 -41.71
C HIS A 5 69.79 31.01 -42.67
N ASP A 6 70.40 30.83 -43.86
CA ASP A 6 70.40 31.89 -44.89
C ASP A 6 68.98 32.18 -45.40
N ARG A 7 68.17 31.16 -45.57
CA ARG A 7 66.75 31.32 -45.96
C ARG A 7 65.88 31.96 -44.87
N LEU A 8 66.17 31.68 -43.61
CA LEU A 8 65.45 32.34 -42.52
C LEU A 8 65.87 33.79 -42.34
N ALA A 9 67.13 34.14 -42.62
CA ALA A 9 67.60 35.49 -42.62
C ALA A 9 66.99 36.34 -43.75
N GLU A 10 66.93 35.74 -44.96
CA GLU A 10 66.25 36.38 -46.11
C GLU A 10 64.76 36.64 -45.89
N LEU A 11 64.06 35.69 -45.28
CA LEU A 11 62.65 35.86 -44.87
C LEU A 11 62.47 36.86 -43.74
N ALA A 12 63.42 37.06 -42.90
CA ALA A 12 63.37 38.00 -41.81
C ALA A 12 63.59 39.48 -42.33
N ASP A 13 64.41 39.64 -43.39
CA ASP A 13 64.65 40.93 -44.01
C ASP A 13 63.49 41.39 -44.92
N ASP A 14 62.75 40.46 -45.53
CA ASP A 14 61.50 40.75 -46.27
C ASP A 14 60.29 40.97 -45.41
N ALA A 15 60.39 40.69 -44.10
CA ALA A 15 59.27 40.90 -43.19
C ALA A 15 58.99 42.38 -43.03
N PRO A 16 57.78 42.91 -43.32
CA PRO A 16 57.44 44.27 -43.13
C PRO A 16 57.73 44.71 -41.68
N PRO A 17 58.24 45.85 -41.40
CA PRO A 17 58.62 46.28 -40.07
C PRO A 17 57.38 46.24 -39.19
N GLY A 18 57.44 45.25 -38.30
CA GLY A 18 56.35 45.00 -37.32
C GLY A 18 56.21 46.18 -36.39
N GLY A 19 55.27 47.03 -36.72
CA GLY A 19 54.89 48.14 -35.82
C GLY A 19 54.55 47.52 -34.46
N PRO A 20 54.80 48.24 -33.39
CA PRO A 20 54.38 47.78 -32.07
C PRO A 20 52.88 47.60 -32.09
N ALA A 21 52.43 46.30 -31.96
CA ALA A 21 51.01 45.96 -31.98
C ALA A 21 50.46 45.85 -30.56
N PRO A 22 50.35 46.96 -29.80
CA PRO A 22 49.79 46.98 -28.46
C PRO A 22 48.35 46.49 -28.49
N GLU A 23 47.67 46.65 -29.61
CA GLU A 23 46.29 46.16 -29.78
C GLU A 23 46.19 44.67 -29.90
N LEU A 24 47.13 43.96 -30.51
CA LEU A 24 47.17 42.49 -30.58
C LEU A 24 47.41 41.90 -29.19
N TRP A 25 48.28 42.49 -28.38
CA TRP A 25 48.51 42.10 -27.01
C TRP A 25 47.29 42.40 -26.11
N ALA A 26 46.60 43.47 -26.35
CA ALA A 26 45.37 43.81 -25.63
C ALA A 26 44.26 42.80 -25.99
N ARG A 27 44.10 42.44 -27.28
CA ARG A 27 43.16 41.41 -27.75
C ARG A 27 43.51 40.03 -27.16
N GLY A 28 44.77 39.61 -27.18
CA GLY A 28 45.23 38.37 -26.61
C GLY A 28 44.95 38.27 -25.11
N ARG A 29 45.22 39.34 -24.34
CA ARG A 29 44.92 39.37 -22.91
C ARG A 29 43.40 39.34 -22.64
N ARG A 30 42.61 40.02 -23.46
CA ARG A 30 41.15 40.00 -23.36
C ARG A 30 40.59 38.61 -23.67
N TYR A 31 41.10 37.94 -24.71
CA TYR A 31 40.76 36.56 -25.07
C TYR A 31 41.10 35.55 -23.94
N HIS A 32 42.29 35.64 -23.36
CA HIS A 32 42.69 34.82 -22.25
C HIS A 32 41.86 35.02 -20.98
N ARG A 33 41.49 36.27 -20.65
CA ARG A 33 40.59 36.55 -19.51
C ARG A 33 39.20 36.01 -19.74
N VAL A 34 38.63 36.18 -20.91
CA VAL A 34 37.32 35.70 -21.28
C VAL A 34 37.29 34.16 -21.28
N ARG A 35 38.35 33.53 -21.81
CA ARG A 35 38.48 32.06 -21.81
C ARG A 35 38.61 31.51 -20.39
N ARG A 36 39.40 32.12 -19.52
CA ARG A 36 39.48 31.71 -18.09
C ARG A 36 38.19 31.96 -17.34
N ALA A 37 37.49 33.05 -17.57
CA ALA A 37 36.20 33.34 -16.96
C ALA A 37 35.14 32.32 -17.41
N GLY A 38 35.16 31.90 -18.69
CA GLY A 38 34.26 30.90 -19.22
C GLY A 38 34.49 29.50 -18.65
N THR A 39 35.77 29.09 -18.53
CA THR A 39 36.10 27.78 -17.86
C THR A 39 35.71 27.80 -16.40
N LEU A 40 35.92 28.87 -15.67
CA LEU A 40 35.48 29.00 -14.29
C LEU A 40 33.96 28.95 -14.15
N ALA A 41 33.21 29.58 -15.05
CA ALA A 41 31.76 29.54 -15.03
C ALA A 41 31.21 28.12 -15.29
N ILE A 42 31.84 27.36 -16.21
CA ILE A 42 31.46 25.96 -16.49
C ILE A 42 31.75 25.06 -15.28
N VAL A 43 32.92 25.20 -14.67
CA VAL A 43 33.31 24.44 -13.49
C VAL A 43 32.38 24.79 -12.30
N SER A 44 32.08 26.08 -12.11
CA SER A 44 31.16 26.49 -11.04
C SER A 44 29.74 25.95 -11.26
N ALA A 45 29.22 25.93 -12.49
CA ALA A 45 27.94 25.35 -12.83
C ALA A 45 27.94 23.83 -12.58
N ALA A 46 29.00 23.11 -12.97
CA ALA A 46 29.15 21.70 -12.72
C ALA A 46 29.22 21.36 -11.22
N VAL A 47 29.93 22.16 -10.43
CA VAL A 47 30.02 22.02 -8.98
C VAL A 47 28.66 22.31 -8.32
N LEU A 48 27.93 23.34 -8.76
CA LEU A 48 26.59 23.64 -8.24
C LEU A 48 25.60 22.53 -8.57
N VAL A 49 25.68 21.92 -9.76
CA VAL A 49 24.90 20.74 -10.12
C VAL A 49 25.24 19.55 -9.24
N LEU A 50 26.52 19.28 -9.00
CA LEU A 50 26.98 18.22 -8.12
C LEU A 50 26.51 18.46 -6.66
N VAL A 51 26.62 19.68 -6.16
CA VAL A 51 26.15 20.05 -4.81
C VAL A 51 24.62 19.98 -4.72
N ALA A 52 23.90 20.36 -5.78
CA ALA A 52 22.44 20.19 -5.83
C ALA A 52 22.04 18.72 -5.84
N ILE A 53 22.75 17.87 -6.59
CA ILE A 53 22.51 16.41 -6.61
C ILE A 53 22.80 15.79 -5.24
N THR A 54 23.94 16.09 -4.65
CA THR A 54 24.30 15.56 -3.32
C THR A 54 23.43 16.16 -2.23
N GLY A 55 23.06 17.43 -2.29
CA GLY A 55 22.17 18.07 -1.33
C GLY A 55 20.73 17.52 -1.41
N LEU A 56 20.21 17.26 -2.62
CA LEU A 56 18.92 16.62 -2.82
C LEU A 56 18.92 15.15 -2.38
N SER A 57 20.00 14.41 -2.65
CA SER A 57 20.11 13.03 -2.17
C SER A 57 20.24 12.97 -0.64
N TRP A 58 20.84 13.95 0.00
CA TRP A 58 20.90 14.05 1.47
C TRP A 58 19.56 14.46 2.10
N GLN A 59 18.76 15.26 1.41
CA GLN A 59 17.39 15.54 1.86
C GLN A 59 16.43 14.39 1.62
N GLN A 60 16.70 13.55 0.61
CA GLN A 60 15.93 12.32 0.36
C GLN A 60 16.36 11.15 1.26
N SER A 61 17.60 11.10 1.65
CA SER A 61 18.06 10.24 2.75
C SER A 61 17.59 10.91 4.05
N GLY A 62 16.26 11.00 4.18
CA GLY A 62 15.60 11.50 5.38
C GLY A 62 16.24 10.85 6.57
N GLY A 63 16.68 11.61 7.54
CA GLY A 63 17.50 11.29 8.69
C GLY A 63 17.89 9.82 8.87
N LEU A 64 18.99 9.58 9.50
CA LEU A 64 19.39 8.22 9.93
C LEU A 64 18.13 7.43 10.28
N PRO A 65 17.98 6.16 9.84
CA PRO A 65 16.81 5.36 10.16
C PRO A 65 16.49 5.61 11.62
N GLU A 66 15.30 6.19 11.86
CA GLU A 66 14.89 6.55 13.22
C GLU A 66 14.98 5.26 14.02
N PRO A 67 15.80 5.21 15.07
CA PRO A 67 15.99 3.96 15.79
C PRO A 67 14.62 3.44 16.17
N ALA A 68 14.43 2.13 16.02
CA ALA A 68 13.21 1.44 16.40
C ALA A 68 12.66 2.08 17.69
N ALA A 69 11.35 2.40 17.69
CA ALA A 69 10.72 3.18 18.74
C ALA A 69 11.24 2.78 20.12
N PRO A 70 11.59 3.73 20.99
CA PRO A 70 12.20 3.42 22.27
C PRO A 70 11.33 2.40 23.01
N PRO A 71 11.93 1.43 23.71
CA PRO A 71 11.17 0.46 24.49
C PRO A 71 10.20 1.19 25.42
N GLY A 72 8.88 0.98 25.23
CA GLY A 72 7.83 1.67 25.96
C GLY A 72 7.10 2.76 25.16
N ALA A 73 7.36 2.95 23.87
CA ALA A 73 6.53 3.79 23.02
C ALA A 73 5.10 3.27 23.03
N THR A 74 4.15 4.15 23.38
CA THR A 74 2.74 3.77 23.46
C THR A 74 2.18 3.64 22.04
N ARG A 75 1.61 2.48 21.74
CA ARG A 75 0.87 2.25 20.49
C ARG A 75 -0.35 3.17 20.45
N ALA A 76 -0.63 3.77 19.31
CA ALA A 76 -1.74 4.68 19.13
C ALA A 76 -2.29 4.63 17.70
N LEU A 77 -3.55 5.00 17.56
CA LEU A 77 -4.19 5.19 16.27
C LEU A 77 -4.05 6.67 15.86
N PRO A 78 -3.61 7.00 14.64
CA PRO A 78 -3.58 8.39 14.17
C PRO A 78 -5.01 8.92 13.99
N ASP A 79 -5.27 10.16 14.41
CA ASP A 79 -6.57 10.83 14.22
C ASP A 79 -6.83 11.21 12.75
N ARG A 80 -5.78 11.16 11.93
CA ARG A 80 -5.84 11.46 10.50
C ARG A 80 -4.88 10.57 9.71
N LEU A 81 -5.39 10.04 8.60
CA LEU A 81 -4.59 9.39 7.57
C LEU A 81 -4.39 10.35 6.40
N TRP A 82 -3.14 10.57 6.05
CA TRP A 82 -2.74 11.40 4.93
C TRP A 82 -2.56 10.55 3.69
N THR A 83 -2.75 11.17 2.53
CA THR A 83 -2.40 10.52 1.27
C THR A 83 -0.89 10.31 1.19
N PRO A 84 -0.41 9.06 1.10
CA PRO A 84 1.01 8.80 0.98
C PRO A 84 1.53 9.29 -0.38
N SER A 85 2.76 9.81 -0.38
CA SER A 85 3.42 10.08 -1.66
C SER A 85 3.64 8.77 -2.42
N PRO A 86 3.39 8.74 -3.75
CA PRO A 86 3.66 7.55 -4.55
C PRO A 86 5.17 7.19 -4.66
N TRP A 87 6.04 8.01 -4.09
CA TRP A 87 7.50 7.85 -4.07
C TRP A 87 8.05 7.58 -2.67
N LEU A 88 7.20 7.22 -1.71
CA LEU A 88 7.67 6.79 -0.40
C LEU A 88 8.57 5.54 -0.53
N PRO A 89 9.59 5.41 0.34
CA PRO A 89 10.40 4.21 0.38
C PRO A 89 9.55 2.99 0.77
N GLY A 90 10.05 1.83 0.39
CA GLY A 90 9.50 0.56 0.80
C GLY A 90 10.19 -0.03 2.02
N THR A 91 9.62 -1.12 2.53
CA THR A 91 10.23 -1.87 3.64
C THR A 91 11.52 -2.59 3.25
N ASP A 92 11.73 -2.85 1.96
CA ASP A 92 13.01 -3.38 1.45
C ASP A 92 14.14 -2.34 1.52
N GLU A 93 13.81 -1.04 1.44
CA GLU A 93 14.79 0.05 1.47
C GLU A 93 15.11 0.50 2.90
N ASP A 94 14.07 0.74 3.71
CA ASP A 94 14.18 1.38 5.03
C ASP A 94 13.87 0.42 6.19
N GLY A 95 13.61 -0.86 5.89
CA GLY A 95 13.31 -1.88 6.90
C GLY A 95 11.85 -1.89 7.39
N PRO A 96 11.51 -2.81 8.29
CA PRO A 96 10.17 -2.99 8.82
C PRO A 96 9.73 -1.78 9.67
N LEU A 97 8.39 -1.56 9.73
CA LEU A 97 7.76 -0.41 10.42
C LEU A 97 7.51 -0.64 11.92
N GLY A 98 7.65 -1.86 12.39
CA GLY A 98 7.13 -2.26 13.70
C GLY A 98 5.63 -2.50 13.67
N ASP A 99 4.97 -2.45 14.83
CA ASP A 99 3.52 -2.62 14.93
C ASP A 99 2.80 -1.60 14.03
N LEU A 100 1.86 -2.06 13.22
CA LEU A 100 1.07 -1.24 12.30
C LEU A 100 -0.23 -0.80 12.97
N ALA A 101 -0.56 0.48 12.85
CA ALA A 101 -1.87 0.98 13.21
C ALA A 101 -2.88 0.76 12.08
N VAL A 102 -2.42 0.93 10.85
CA VAL A 102 -3.26 0.91 9.65
C VAL A 102 -2.48 0.31 8.49
N VAL A 103 -3.21 -0.41 7.66
CA VAL A 103 -2.78 -0.80 6.31
C VAL A 103 -3.80 -0.25 5.32
N MET A 104 -3.34 0.30 4.20
CA MET A 104 -4.19 0.86 3.16
C MET A 104 -3.56 0.73 1.77
N ARG A 105 -4.37 0.72 0.74
CA ARG A 105 -3.88 0.77 -0.64
C ARG A 105 -3.72 2.19 -1.12
N SER A 106 -2.64 2.44 -1.85
CA SER A 106 -2.36 3.71 -2.50
C SER A 106 -1.53 3.50 -3.78
N ASP A 107 -1.52 4.50 -4.63
CA ASP A 107 -0.71 4.45 -5.84
C ASP A 107 0.78 4.53 -5.50
N ARG A 108 1.57 3.60 -6.05
CA ARG A 108 3.04 3.57 -5.99
C ARG A 108 3.60 3.85 -7.38
N SER A 109 4.51 4.78 -7.47
CA SER A 109 5.16 5.13 -8.74
C SER A 109 6.54 4.50 -8.84
N SER A 110 6.85 3.97 -10.02
CA SER A 110 8.17 3.48 -10.41
C SER A 110 8.66 4.20 -11.67
N TRP A 111 9.87 3.89 -12.13
CA TRP A 111 10.36 4.38 -13.43
C TRP A 111 9.47 3.96 -14.59
N SER A 112 8.91 2.77 -14.54
CA SER A 112 8.14 2.16 -15.62
C SER A 112 6.67 2.52 -15.62
N GLY A 113 6.11 2.99 -14.48
CA GLY A 113 4.68 3.26 -14.39
C GLY A 113 4.20 3.59 -12.99
N THR A 114 2.91 3.47 -12.82
CA THR A 114 2.23 3.54 -11.52
C THR A 114 1.47 2.24 -11.32
N GLU A 115 1.58 1.67 -10.15
CA GLU A 115 0.90 0.45 -9.71
C GLU A 115 0.22 0.68 -8.36
N GLN A 116 -0.68 -0.20 -7.97
CA GLN A 116 -1.23 -0.16 -6.63
C GLN A 116 -0.25 -0.82 -5.65
N GLY A 117 0.12 -0.08 -4.61
CA GLY A 117 0.94 -0.57 -3.50
C GLY A 117 0.17 -0.64 -2.20
N LEU A 118 0.66 -1.44 -1.28
CA LEU A 118 0.17 -1.52 0.09
C LEU A 118 1.02 -0.62 0.99
N VAL A 119 0.39 0.27 1.74
CA VAL A 119 1.08 1.19 2.65
C VAL A 119 0.74 0.83 4.08
N GLY A 120 1.76 0.65 4.91
CA GLY A 120 1.64 0.54 6.35
C GLY A 120 1.85 1.88 7.05
N VAL A 121 1.15 2.09 8.15
CA VAL A 121 1.33 3.22 9.07
C VAL A 121 1.71 2.67 10.43
N SER A 122 2.88 3.06 10.94
CA SER A 122 3.37 2.59 12.23
C SER A 122 2.49 3.07 13.39
N ALA A 123 2.13 2.16 14.29
CA ALA A 123 1.38 2.47 15.50
C ALA A 123 2.18 3.25 16.54
N THR A 124 3.52 3.24 16.43
CA THR A 124 4.41 3.86 17.42
C THR A 124 5.03 5.16 16.95
N THR A 125 5.39 5.26 15.65
CA THR A 125 6.07 6.44 15.09
C THR A 125 5.17 7.27 14.19
N GLY A 126 4.05 6.70 13.70
CA GLY A 126 3.17 7.33 12.71
C GLY A 126 3.80 7.45 11.32
N GLU A 127 4.92 6.75 11.07
CA GLU A 127 5.57 6.72 9.76
C GLU A 127 4.79 5.90 8.75
N TYR A 128 4.95 6.27 7.48
CA TYR A 128 4.33 5.62 6.32
C TYR A 128 5.41 4.98 5.47
N ARG A 129 5.23 3.72 5.07
CA ARG A 129 6.07 3.01 4.08
C ARG A 129 5.23 2.11 3.20
N PHE A 130 5.69 1.89 1.98
CA PHE A 130 5.18 0.78 1.20
C PHE A 130 5.65 -0.54 1.81
N LEU A 131 4.74 -1.48 1.95
CA LEU A 131 5.05 -2.84 2.36
C LEU A 131 5.48 -3.61 1.11
N ASP A 132 6.75 -3.96 1.02
CA ASP A 132 7.30 -4.77 -0.07
C ASP A 132 7.06 -6.25 0.23
N LEU A 133 5.85 -6.72 -0.10
CA LEU A 133 5.42 -8.09 0.15
C LEU A 133 5.84 -8.97 -1.04
N PRO A 134 6.73 -9.98 -0.84
CA PRO A 134 7.23 -10.80 -1.95
C PRO A 134 6.10 -11.60 -2.59
N ASP A 135 6.05 -11.61 -3.92
CA ASP A 135 5.08 -12.36 -4.74
C ASP A 135 3.62 -12.08 -4.36
N GLN A 136 3.32 -10.87 -3.87
CA GLN A 136 1.96 -10.49 -3.49
C GLN A 136 1.03 -10.47 -4.71
N GLU A 137 -0.10 -11.14 -4.57
CA GLU A 137 -1.24 -10.96 -5.47
C GLU A 137 -1.90 -9.60 -5.16
N PRO A 138 -2.31 -8.79 -6.18
CA PRO A 138 -2.93 -7.48 -5.97
C PRO A 138 -4.31 -7.48 -5.29
N GLY A 139 -4.82 -8.64 -4.87
CA GLY A 139 -6.12 -8.83 -4.20
C GLY A 139 -6.11 -8.50 -2.71
N ASP A 140 -6.97 -9.19 -1.97
CA ASP A 140 -7.22 -8.91 -0.56
C ASP A 140 -6.01 -9.19 0.34
N VAL A 141 -5.86 -8.35 1.35
CA VAL A 141 -4.91 -8.50 2.45
C VAL A 141 -5.68 -8.46 3.77
N ALA A 142 -5.09 -9.00 4.84
CA ALA A 142 -5.68 -8.93 6.17
C ALA A 142 -4.64 -8.49 7.21
N LEU A 143 -4.93 -7.41 7.94
CA LEU A 143 -4.14 -6.94 9.08
C LEU A 143 -4.55 -7.68 10.34
N SER A 144 -3.60 -8.22 11.10
CA SER A 144 -3.89 -8.86 12.39
C SER A 144 -4.45 -7.89 13.43
N PRO A 145 -5.24 -8.37 14.40
CA PRO A 145 -5.79 -7.52 15.45
C PRO A 145 -4.75 -6.68 16.18
N ASP A 146 -3.60 -7.27 16.48
CA ASP A 146 -2.47 -6.63 17.15
C ASP A 146 -1.63 -5.71 16.24
N GLY A 147 -1.89 -5.69 14.93
CA GLY A 147 -1.16 -4.89 13.95
C GLY A 147 0.25 -5.39 13.62
N ARG A 148 0.63 -6.58 14.09
CA ARG A 148 1.99 -7.11 13.88
C ARG A 148 2.15 -7.88 12.59
N LYS A 149 1.04 -8.38 12.01
CA LYS A 149 1.09 -9.29 10.87
C LYS A 149 0.15 -8.84 9.76
N VAL A 150 0.59 -9.04 8.54
CA VAL A 150 -0.21 -8.82 7.34
C VAL A 150 -0.26 -10.13 6.56
N ALA A 151 -1.44 -10.71 6.43
CA ALA A 151 -1.68 -11.88 5.60
C ALA A 151 -2.02 -11.43 4.17
N TYR A 152 -1.58 -12.20 3.17
CA TYR A 152 -1.81 -11.90 1.76
C TYR A 152 -1.71 -13.16 0.91
N TRP A 153 -2.32 -13.11 -0.28
CA TRP A 153 -2.23 -14.18 -1.26
C TRP A 153 -0.94 -14.09 -2.05
N LEU A 154 -0.38 -15.25 -2.39
CA LEU A 154 0.85 -15.38 -3.17
C LEU A 154 0.53 -15.69 -4.63
N THR A 155 1.22 -15.01 -5.53
CA THR A 155 1.31 -15.43 -6.94
C THR A 155 2.47 -16.40 -7.14
N GLY A 156 2.34 -17.28 -8.14
CA GLY A 156 3.41 -18.24 -8.42
C GLY A 156 3.19 -19.01 -9.71
N THR A 157 3.86 -20.16 -9.82
CA THR A 157 3.79 -21.04 -10.98
C THR A 157 2.79 -22.17 -10.74
N THR A 158 2.01 -22.48 -11.76
CA THR A 158 1.06 -23.59 -11.77
C THR A 158 1.64 -24.79 -12.51
N SER A 159 1.14 -26.01 -12.25
CA SER A 159 1.58 -27.21 -12.95
C SER A 159 0.99 -27.35 -14.35
N GLY A 160 -0.12 -26.71 -14.65
CA GLY A 160 -0.78 -26.59 -15.95
C GLY A 160 -0.83 -25.14 -16.44
N SER A 161 -1.65 -24.89 -17.45
CA SER A 161 -1.88 -23.52 -17.94
C SER A 161 -2.64 -22.71 -16.89
N PRO A 162 -2.13 -21.52 -16.49
CA PRO A 162 -2.82 -20.68 -15.51
C PRO A 162 -4.14 -20.17 -16.07
N SER A 163 -5.11 -20.01 -15.16
CA SER A 163 -6.42 -19.41 -15.51
C SER A 163 -6.32 -17.91 -15.76
N ASP A 164 -5.29 -17.24 -15.20
CA ASP A 164 -5.05 -15.79 -15.32
C ASP A 164 -3.53 -15.50 -15.36
N THR A 165 -3.17 -14.25 -15.65
CA THR A 165 -1.77 -13.78 -15.81
C THR A 165 -0.96 -13.77 -14.50
N GLY A 166 -1.59 -13.89 -13.37
CA GLY A 166 -0.96 -13.94 -12.06
C GLY A 166 -1.69 -14.92 -11.13
N PRO A 167 -1.61 -16.25 -11.39
CA PRO A 167 -2.39 -17.21 -10.62
C PRO A 167 -1.98 -17.20 -9.16
N VAL A 168 -2.98 -17.20 -8.27
CA VAL A 168 -2.77 -17.42 -6.84
C VAL A 168 -2.30 -18.86 -6.62
N THR A 169 -1.23 -19.04 -5.87
CA THR A 169 -0.63 -20.35 -5.60
C THR A 169 -0.32 -20.59 -4.13
N GLY A 170 -0.75 -19.70 -3.25
CA GLY A 170 -0.51 -19.85 -1.82
C GLY A 170 -0.92 -18.65 -1.02
N VAL A 171 -0.55 -18.67 0.23
CA VAL A 171 -0.80 -17.61 1.21
C VAL A 171 0.49 -17.33 2.00
N ALA A 172 0.70 -16.07 2.38
CA ALA A 172 1.82 -15.69 3.23
C ALA A 172 1.39 -14.75 4.34
N VAL A 173 2.20 -14.71 5.37
CA VAL A 173 2.09 -13.78 6.50
C VAL A 173 3.41 -13.05 6.68
N TYR A 174 3.37 -11.74 6.50
CA TYR A 174 4.49 -10.82 6.75
C TYR A 174 4.44 -10.35 8.20
N ASP A 175 5.54 -10.45 8.93
CA ASP A 175 5.71 -9.88 10.27
C ASP A 175 6.25 -8.45 10.13
N ALA A 176 5.43 -7.46 10.47
CA ALA A 176 5.77 -6.05 10.34
C ALA A 176 6.85 -5.57 11.32
N THR A 177 7.18 -6.38 12.33
CA THR A 177 8.20 -6.04 13.34
C THR A 177 9.58 -6.54 12.95
N THR A 178 9.67 -7.68 12.26
CA THR A 178 10.94 -8.30 11.87
C THR A 178 11.23 -8.22 10.38
N GLY A 179 10.18 -8.07 9.55
CA GLY A 179 10.27 -8.18 8.09
C GLY A 179 10.23 -9.63 7.58
N ASP A 180 10.11 -10.61 8.48
CA ASP A 180 10.06 -12.01 8.10
C ASP A 180 8.76 -12.37 7.40
N VAL A 181 8.82 -13.32 6.46
CA VAL A 181 7.67 -13.84 5.75
C VAL A 181 7.53 -15.33 5.96
N LYS A 182 6.40 -15.73 6.53
CA LYS A 182 6.00 -17.13 6.60
C LYS A 182 5.08 -17.47 5.43
N ARG A 183 5.40 -18.52 4.67
CA ARG A 183 4.69 -18.91 3.44
C ARG A 183 4.08 -20.29 3.58
N ALA A 184 2.94 -20.47 2.92
CA ALA A 184 2.32 -21.77 2.70
C ALA A 184 1.94 -21.88 1.22
N ASP A 185 2.78 -22.56 0.45
CA ASP A 185 2.52 -22.84 -0.97
C ASP A 185 1.47 -23.94 -1.10
N ILE A 186 0.54 -23.76 -2.02
CA ILE A 186 -0.57 -24.66 -2.30
C ILE A 186 -0.42 -25.17 -3.73
N SER A 187 -0.31 -26.49 -3.85
CA SER A 187 -0.20 -27.11 -5.18
C SER A 187 -1.52 -26.93 -5.95
N THR A 188 -1.43 -26.32 -7.12
CA THR A 188 -2.59 -26.09 -8.00
C THR A 188 -2.19 -26.29 -9.46
N GLU A 189 -3.12 -26.78 -10.28
CA GLU A 189 -2.90 -26.98 -11.71
C GLU A 189 -3.11 -25.68 -12.48
N HIS A 190 -4.09 -24.87 -12.12
CA HIS A 190 -4.50 -23.67 -12.86
C HIS A 190 -4.59 -22.40 -12.03
N GLY A 191 -4.29 -22.47 -10.74
CA GLY A 191 -4.41 -21.38 -9.78
C GLY A 191 -5.57 -21.56 -8.82
N LEU A 192 -5.58 -20.74 -7.77
CA LEU A 192 -6.60 -20.72 -6.72
C LEU A 192 -7.59 -19.56 -6.97
N ASP A 193 -8.87 -19.86 -6.79
CA ASP A 193 -9.93 -18.84 -6.68
C ASP A 193 -10.03 -18.41 -5.21
N ALA A 194 -9.22 -17.41 -4.84
CA ALA A 194 -9.09 -16.88 -3.49
C ALA A 194 -10.35 -16.08 -3.11
N SER A 195 -11.09 -16.49 -2.09
CA SER A 195 -12.38 -15.89 -1.74
C SER A 195 -12.42 -15.19 -0.39
N ALA A 196 -11.60 -15.60 0.59
CA ALA A 196 -11.53 -14.94 1.89
C ALA A 196 -10.20 -15.16 2.60
N LEU A 197 -9.77 -14.13 3.34
CA LEU A 197 -8.56 -14.12 4.16
C LEU A 197 -8.84 -13.29 5.42
N LEU A 198 -9.00 -13.95 6.58
CA LEU A 198 -9.50 -13.31 7.80
C LEU A 198 -8.72 -13.79 9.03
N TRP A 199 -8.42 -12.86 9.94
CA TRP A 199 -7.85 -13.21 11.25
C TRP A 199 -8.94 -13.60 12.23
N ALA A 200 -8.83 -14.79 12.79
CA ALA A 200 -9.66 -15.21 13.91
C ALA A 200 -9.07 -14.79 15.26
N ASP A 201 -7.73 -14.66 15.31
CA ASP A 201 -6.95 -14.17 16.46
C ASP A 201 -5.55 -13.77 15.94
N ASP A 202 -4.67 -13.19 16.75
CA ASP A 202 -3.32 -12.75 16.38
C ASP A 202 -2.42 -13.84 15.81
N GLY A 203 -2.69 -15.10 16.16
CA GLY A 203 -1.94 -16.27 15.68
C GLY A 203 -2.74 -17.20 14.77
N GLU A 204 -3.99 -16.87 14.45
CA GLU A 204 -4.93 -17.75 13.78
C GLU A 204 -5.56 -17.09 12.55
N LEU A 205 -5.22 -17.59 11.38
CA LEU A 205 -5.72 -17.14 10.10
C LEU A 205 -6.73 -18.15 9.55
N VAL A 206 -7.86 -17.67 9.06
CA VAL A 206 -8.84 -18.47 8.35
C VAL A 206 -8.88 -17.99 6.90
N LEU A 207 -8.85 -18.93 5.98
CA LEU A 207 -8.80 -18.67 4.56
C LEU A 207 -9.76 -19.57 3.80
N SER A 208 -10.23 -19.07 2.67
CA SER A 208 -11.15 -19.80 1.82
C SER A 208 -10.74 -19.64 0.36
N TYR A 209 -10.68 -20.78 -0.36
CA TYR A 209 -10.36 -20.76 -1.78
C TYR A 209 -10.94 -21.97 -2.50
N GLY A 210 -11.22 -21.80 -3.79
CA GLY A 210 -11.49 -22.88 -4.74
C GLY A 210 -10.26 -23.16 -5.61
N GLN A 211 -10.35 -24.21 -6.44
CA GLN A 211 -9.35 -24.52 -7.46
C GLN A 211 -9.93 -24.18 -8.84
N TYR A 212 -9.22 -23.41 -9.64
CA TYR A 212 -9.62 -23.20 -11.03
C TYR A 212 -9.55 -24.51 -11.81
N ARG A 213 -10.54 -24.73 -12.65
CA ARG A 213 -10.60 -25.86 -13.58
C ARG A 213 -10.07 -25.35 -14.91
N GLY A 214 -8.96 -25.87 -15.36
CA GLY A 214 -8.47 -25.57 -16.71
C GLY A 214 -9.55 -25.99 -17.71
N GLY A 215 -9.85 -25.13 -18.66
CA GLY A 215 -10.78 -25.46 -19.73
C GLY A 215 -10.13 -26.42 -20.73
N GLU A 216 -10.81 -27.51 -21.10
CA GLU A 216 -10.55 -28.19 -22.35
C GLU A 216 -11.08 -27.30 -23.49
N GLY A 217 -10.20 -26.50 -24.08
CA GLY A 217 -10.53 -25.63 -25.22
C GLY A 217 -10.49 -24.13 -24.95
N ASP A 218 -10.74 -23.36 -26.01
CA ASP A 218 -10.63 -21.90 -26.03
C ASP A 218 -11.84 -21.16 -25.43
N ASP A 219 -12.68 -21.81 -24.63
CA ASP A 219 -13.82 -21.14 -23.98
C ASP A 219 -13.40 -20.44 -22.69
N PRO A 220 -13.31 -19.08 -22.68
CA PRO A 220 -12.92 -18.31 -21.52
C PRO A 220 -13.83 -18.53 -20.31
N MET A 221 -15.10 -18.86 -20.52
CA MET A 221 -16.06 -19.12 -19.43
C MET A 221 -15.78 -20.43 -18.71
N GLN A 222 -15.25 -21.43 -19.42
CA GLN A 222 -14.85 -22.70 -18.80
C GLN A 222 -13.51 -22.62 -18.09
N GLN A 223 -12.59 -21.81 -18.62
CA GLN A 223 -11.28 -21.57 -18.00
C GLN A 223 -11.39 -20.82 -16.66
N SER A 224 -12.40 -19.98 -16.50
CA SER A 224 -12.64 -19.20 -15.28
C SER A 224 -13.51 -19.90 -14.24
N SER A 225 -14.00 -21.13 -14.52
CA SER A 225 -14.80 -21.85 -13.52
C SER A 225 -13.93 -22.44 -12.44
N ALA A 226 -14.28 -22.19 -11.18
CA ALA A 226 -13.60 -22.79 -10.03
C ALA A 226 -14.44 -23.89 -9.36
N THR A 227 -13.80 -24.73 -8.57
CA THR A 227 -14.50 -25.58 -7.60
C THR A 227 -15.16 -24.71 -6.54
N PRO A 228 -16.19 -25.20 -5.83
CA PRO A 228 -16.67 -24.54 -4.63
C PRO A 228 -15.51 -24.28 -3.65
N SER A 229 -15.55 -23.13 -3.00
CA SER A 229 -14.53 -22.78 -2.02
C SER A 229 -14.54 -23.75 -0.84
N GLU A 230 -13.36 -24.15 -0.44
CA GLU A 230 -13.09 -24.89 0.78
C GLU A 230 -12.45 -23.97 1.81
N HIS A 231 -12.61 -24.29 3.07
CA HIS A 231 -12.15 -23.43 4.16
C HIS A 231 -11.01 -24.07 4.90
N TYR A 232 -10.01 -23.25 5.26
CA TYR A 232 -8.82 -23.70 5.94
C TYR A 232 -8.54 -22.81 7.15
N TRP A 233 -7.91 -23.40 8.15
CA TRP A 233 -7.45 -22.74 9.35
C TRP A 233 -5.94 -22.88 9.45
N TRP A 234 -5.24 -21.77 9.57
CA TRP A 234 -3.79 -21.76 9.72
C TRP A 234 -3.39 -21.15 11.06
N ARG A 235 -2.98 -22.01 11.95
CA ARG A 235 -2.27 -21.60 13.16
C ARG A 235 -0.83 -21.30 12.78
N LEU A 236 -0.33 -20.12 13.12
CA LEU A 236 1.01 -19.70 12.69
C LEU A 236 2.14 -20.46 13.41
N ASP A 237 1.88 -21.24 14.45
CA ASP A 237 2.83 -22.19 15.02
C ASP A 237 2.98 -23.48 14.16
N GLN A 238 2.14 -23.67 13.14
CA GLN A 238 2.16 -24.80 12.22
C GLN A 238 2.72 -24.40 10.86
N ASP A 239 3.26 -25.36 10.13
CA ASP A 239 3.92 -25.11 8.84
C ASP A 239 2.93 -24.78 7.71
N ARG A 240 1.69 -25.25 7.78
CA ARG A 240 0.68 -25.08 6.73
C ARG A 240 -0.73 -25.00 7.26
N PRO A 241 -1.67 -24.42 6.49
CA PRO A 241 -3.09 -24.47 6.77
C PRO A 241 -3.61 -25.90 6.82
N GLN A 242 -4.60 -26.14 7.67
CA GLN A 242 -5.35 -27.38 7.77
C GLN A 242 -6.77 -27.14 7.30
N GLU A 243 -7.38 -28.16 6.68
CA GLU A 243 -8.80 -28.08 6.31
C GLU A 243 -9.66 -27.87 7.57
N LEU A 244 -10.57 -26.92 7.47
CA LEU A 244 -11.49 -26.61 8.54
C LEU A 244 -12.61 -27.66 8.58
N PRO A 245 -12.78 -28.40 9.69
CA PRO A 245 -13.82 -29.42 9.78
C PRO A 245 -15.19 -28.77 9.77
N MET A 246 -15.86 -28.82 8.62
CA MET A 246 -17.14 -28.18 8.39
C MET A 246 -18.30 -29.06 8.92
N PRO A 247 -19.27 -28.45 9.62
CA PRO A 247 -20.49 -29.12 9.99
C PRO A 247 -21.27 -29.59 8.76
N GLU A 248 -21.99 -30.71 8.92
CA GLU A 248 -22.83 -31.21 7.84
C GLU A 248 -23.86 -30.17 7.40
N GLY A 249 -23.99 -29.96 6.09
CA GLY A 249 -24.88 -28.96 5.50
C GLY A 249 -24.26 -27.55 5.29
N THR A 250 -23.04 -27.28 5.80
CA THR A 250 -22.38 -25.95 5.64
C THR A 250 -21.24 -25.94 4.61
N ARG A 251 -20.94 -27.06 3.97
CA ARG A 251 -19.81 -27.22 3.03
C ARG A 251 -19.80 -26.28 1.81
N ARG A 252 -20.91 -25.63 1.51
CA ARG A 252 -21.06 -24.69 0.39
C ARG A 252 -21.31 -23.26 0.86
N ALA A 253 -21.18 -23.03 2.14
CA ALA A 253 -21.36 -21.70 2.69
C ALA A 253 -20.08 -20.88 2.52
N ASP A 254 -20.20 -19.58 2.25
CA ASP A 254 -19.07 -18.66 2.12
C ASP A 254 -18.57 -18.23 3.50
N LEU A 255 -17.27 -18.07 3.64
CA LEU A 255 -16.63 -17.51 4.82
C LEU A 255 -16.76 -16.00 4.80
N VAL A 256 -17.51 -15.42 5.76
CA VAL A 256 -17.82 -13.99 5.78
C VAL A 256 -17.41 -13.26 7.06
N GLY A 257 -16.81 -13.95 8.02
CA GLY A 257 -16.31 -13.31 9.23
C GLY A 257 -15.49 -14.24 10.10
N ALA A 258 -14.54 -13.65 10.82
CA ALA A 258 -13.74 -14.34 11.82
C ALA A 258 -13.38 -13.36 12.94
N SER A 259 -13.46 -13.79 14.21
CA SER A 259 -13.00 -13.01 15.37
C SER A 259 -13.07 -13.85 16.66
N GLY A 260 -12.10 -13.70 17.54
CA GLY A 260 -12.08 -14.32 18.85
C GLY A 260 -12.21 -15.85 18.80
N GLY A 261 -11.43 -16.50 17.93
CA GLY A 261 -11.45 -17.96 17.75
C GLY A 261 -12.73 -18.50 17.12
N ARG A 262 -13.55 -17.64 16.48
CA ARG A 262 -14.81 -18.02 15.83
C ARG A 262 -14.82 -17.63 14.37
N VAL A 263 -15.61 -18.34 13.60
CA VAL A 263 -15.87 -18.05 12.18
C VAL A 263 -17.36 -17.99 11.90
N VAL A 264 -17.70 -17.17 10.90
CA VAL A 264 -19.06 -17.03 10.40
C VAL A 264 -19.09 -17.44 8.94
N LEU A 265 -20.04 -18.27 8.65
CA LEU A 265 -20.33 -18.76 7.30
C LEU A 265 -21.72 -18.32 6.87
N THR A 266 -21.95 -18.19 5.57
CA THR A 266 -23.27 -17.91 4.98
C THR A 266 -23.53 -18.72 3.72
N ASP A 267 -24.75 -19.19 3.53
CA ASP A 267 -25.25 -19.74 2.27
C ASP A 267 -26.18 -18.76 1.55
N SER A 268 -26.07 -17.47 1.82
CA SER A 268 -26.95 -16.39 1.38
C SER A 268 -28.35 -16.37 2.03
N THR A 269 -28.76 -17.43 2.71
CA THR A 269 -30.06 -17.51 3.40
C THR A 269 -29.90 -17.56 4.91
N ARG A 270 -28.79 -18.08 5.39
CA ARG A 270 -28.50 -18.31 6.81
C ARG A 270 -27.06 -17.97 7.12
N TYR A 271 -26.83 -17.54 8.34
CA TYR A 271 -25.49 -17.39 8.93
C TYR A 271 -25.29 -18.45 10.00
N TRP A 272 -24.14 -19.09 9.97
CA TRP A 272 -23.70 -20.03 11.00
C TRP A 272 -22.44 -19.48 11.66
N CYS A 273 -22.40 -19.57 12.98
CA CYS A 273 -21.19 -19.30 13.75
C CYS A 273 -20.73 -20.60 14.42
N TYR A 274 -19.45 -20.84 14.40
CA TYR A 274 -18.84 -21.93 15.16
C TYR A 274 -17.47 -21.53 15.71
N TYR A 275 -17.03 -22.26 16.75
CA TYR A 275 -15.73 -22.07 17.36
C TYR A 275 -14.70 -22.97 16.68
N LEU A 276 -13.49 -22.43 16.45
CA LEU A 276 -12.39 -23.16 15.83
C LEU A 276 -11.90 -24.32 16.71
N ASP A 277 -11.97 -24.15 18.03
CA ASP A 277 -11.61 -25.18 19.03
C ASP A 277 -12.70 -26.23 19.28
N GLN A 278 -13.91 -26.04 18.76
CA GLN A 278 -15.05 -26.96 18.91
C GLN A 278 -15.64 -27.34 17.55
N PRO A 279 -14.87 -28.05 16.72
CA PRO A 279 -15.33 -28.41 15.39
C PRO A 279 -16.55 -29.34 15.46
N GLY A 280 -17.50 -29.11 14.57
CA GLY A 280 -18.71 -29.92 14.43
C GLY A 280 -19.97 -29.29 15.04
N PHE A 281 -19.88 -28.17 15.73
CA PHE A 281 -21.05 -27.46 16.21
C PHE A 281 -21.16 -26.10 15.49
N ALA A 282 -22.15 -25.94 14.63
CA ALA A 282 -22.55 -24.69 14.06
C ALA A 282 -23.91 -24.24 14.60
N TRP A 283 -24.02 -22.98 14.95
CA TRP A 283 -25.26 -22.39 15.41
C TRP A 283 -25.84 -21.43 14.36
N PRO A 284 -27.10 -21.58 13.98
CA PRO A 284 -27.73 -20.59 13.13
C PRO A 284 -27.82 -19.26 13.89
N MET A 285 -27.21 -18.20 13.35
CA MET A 285 -27.23 -16.88 13.96
C MET A 285 -28.48 -16.09 13.59
N LEU A 286 -29.01 -16.26 12.38
CA LEU A 286 -30.14 -15.49 11.85
C LEU A 286 -31.04 -16.39 11.04
N GLY A 287 -32.32 -16.29 11.33
CA GLY A 287 -33.39 -16.89 10.53
C GLY A 287 -33.82 -15.96 9.38
N GLU A 288 -34.52 -16.51 8.46
CA GLU A 288 -34.86 -16.04 7.11
C GLU A 288 -35.44 -14.62 6.94
N ALA A 289 -35.80 -13.92 8.01
CA ALA A 289 -36.69 -12.76 7.90
C ALA A 289 -36.03 -11.41 7.57
N GLY A 290 -34.73 -11.31 7.37
CA GLY A 290 -34.16 -9.97 7.22
C GLY A 290 -32.84 -9.77 6.49
N LEU A 291 -32.14 -10.83 6.14
CA LEU A 291 -30.79 -10.74 5.53
C LEU A 291 -30.71 -11.30 4.13
N ALA A 292 -31.83 -11.37 3.43
CA ALA A 292 -31.81 -11.75 2.03
C ALA A 292 -30.72 -10.95 1.29
N MET A 293 -29.67 -11.68 0.87
CA MET A 293 -28.66 -11.26 -0.10
C MET A 293 -27.47 -10.42 0.39
N SER A 294 -27.01 -10.56 1.60
CA SER A 294 -25.74 -9.92 1.96
C SER A 294 -24.62 -10.97 2.07
N THR A 295 -23.70 -10.98 1.11
CA THR A 295 -22.38 -11.60 1.22
C THR A 295 -21.41 -10.69 1.98
N GLN A 296 -21.93 -9.70 2.70
CA GLN A 296 -21.14 -8.71 3.42
C GLN A 296 -20.45 -9.34 4.62
N PRO A 297 -19.23 -8.88 4.94
CA PRO A 297 -18.52 -9.33 6.12
C PRO A 297 -19.35 -9.17 7.39
N VAL A 298 -19.27 -10.19 8.27
CA VAL A 298 -19.91 -10.20 9.59
C VAL A 298 -18.86 -9.99 10.66
N PHE A 299 -19.05 -9.00 11.51
CA PHE A 299 -18.16 -8.68 12.60
C PHE A 299 -18.72 -9.17 13.91
N LEU A 300 -17.91 -9.90 14.68
CA LEU A 300 -18.32 -10.57 15.91
C LEU A 300 -17.69 -9.94 17.15
N THR A 301 -18.45 -9.95 18.24
CA THR A 301 -17.93 -9.93 19.61
C THR A 301 -18.33 -11.21 20.31
N THR A 302 -17.95 -11.42 21.57
CA THR A 302 -18.35 -12.58 22.37
C THR A 302 -19.85 -12.81 22.42
N SER A 303 -20.67 -11.76 22.28
CA SER A 303 -22.13 -11.82 22.44
C SER A 303 -22.93 -11.19 21.31
N ARG A 304 -22.28 -10.50 20.37
CA ARG A 304 -22.96 -9.74 19.33
C ARG A 304 -22.36 -9.98 17.96
N PHE A 305 -23.15 -9.66 16.95
CA PHE A 305 -22.68 -9.55 15.57
C PHE A 305 -23.21 -8.24 14.95
N ALA A 306 -22.51 -7.79 13.93
CA ALA A 306 -22.95 -6.67 13.08
C ALA A 306 -22.74 -7.02 11.61
N VAL A 307 -23.64 -6.53 10.78
CA VAL A 307 -23.57 -6.69 9.32
C VAL A 307 -24.12 -5.44 8.64
N VAL A 308 -23.54 -5.05 7.52
CA VAL A 308 -24.10 -3.99 6.67
C VAL A 308 -25.26 -4.59 5.86
N ARG A 309 -26.43 -3.97 5.98
CA ARG A 309 -27.63 -4.38 5.26
C ARG A 309 -27.86 -3.48 4.04
N GLY A 310 -27.99 -4.06 2.88
CA GLY A 310 -28.32 -3.38 1.65
C GLY A 310 -27.20 -3.48 0.62
N SER A 311 -27.56 -3.72 -0.63
CA SER A 311 -26.61 -3.82 -1.75
C SER A 311 -26.39 -2.48 -2.46
N TRP A 312 -27.30 -1.52 -2.31
CA TRP A 312 -27.31 -0.22 -3.01
C TRP A 312 -27.99 0.82 -2.12
N ASN A 313 -27.27 1.78 -1.66
CA ASN A 313 -27.64 2.92 -0.81
C ASN A 313 -29.17 3.20 -0.59
N PRO A 314 -29.61 3.47 0.65
CA PRO A 314 -28.79 3.70 1.84
C PRO A 314 -28.52 2.39 2.61
N ASN A 315 -27.25 2.03 2.73
CA ASN A 315 -26.82 0.93 3.58
C ASN A 315 -27.10 1.28 5.04
N SER A 316 -27.59 0.32 5.81
CA SER A 316 -27.79 0.43 7.24
C SER A 316 -27.06 -0.68 7.98
N ILE A 317 -26.74 -0.46 9.23
CA ILE A 317 -26.12 -1.50 10.07
C ILE A 317 -27.21 -2.24 10.82
N LEU A 318 -27.16 -3.58 10.72
CA LEU A 318 -27.95 -4.49 11.53
C LEU A 318 -27.07 -5.06 12.63
N VAL A 319 -27.51 -4.99 13.87
CA VAL A 319 -26.84 -5.57 15.03
C VAL A 319 -27.76 -6.60 15.65
N GLY A 320 -27.19 -7.72 16.06
CA GLY A 320 -27.93 -8.77 16.74
C GLY A 320 -27.12 -9.44 17.84
N ASP A 321 -27.81 -10.19 18.68
CA ASP A 321 -27.19 -11.04 19.70
C ASP A 321 -26.69 -12.32 19.04
N ALA A 322 -25.43 -12.64 19.24
CA ALA A 322 -24.82 -13.91 18.83
C ALA A 322 -25.11 -15.03 19.87
N SER A 323 -26.13 -14.86 20.70
CA SER A 323 -26.48 -15.84 21.73
C SER A 323 -27.02 -17.13 21.12
N LEU A 324 -26.49 -18.24 21.57
CA LEU A 324 -26.59 -19.59 21.00
C LEU A 324 -27.96 -20.27 21.15
N ARG A 325 -29.00 -19.59 21.63
CA ARG A 325 -30.31 -20.21 21.91
C ARG A 325 -31.46 -19.39 21.34
N GLY A 326 -31.87 -19.78 20.14
CA GLY A 326 -33.18 -19.41 19.58
C GLY A 326 -33.28 -17.99 19.06
N GLY A 327 -33.19 -17.83 17.75
CA GLY A 327 -33.55 -16.64 16.97
C GLY A 327 -32.92 -15.33 17.45
N ALA A 328 -31.85 -14.89 16.83
CA ALA A 328 -31.18 -13.65 17.19
C ALA A 328 -32.16 -12.47 17.14
N ARG A 329 -32.30 -11.74 18.22
CA ARG A 329 -32.99 -10.44 18.21
C ARG A 329 -32.08 -9.45 17.52
N THR A 330 -32.55 -8.90 16.41
CA THR A 330 -31.80 -7.91 15.65
C THR A 330 -32.47 -6.55 15.73
N HIS A 331 -31.68 -5.48 15.65
CA HIS A 331 -32.17 -4.13 15.46
C HIS A 331 -31.28 -3.38 14.46
N THR A 332 -31.87 -2.42 13.78
CA THR A 332 -31.13 -1.51 12.92
C THR A 332 -30.55 -0.39 13.78
N VAL A 333 -29.26 -0.13 13.60
CA VAL A 333 -28.59 1.00 14.28
C VAL A 333 -29.16 2.32 13.73
N PRO A 334 -29.70 3.20 14.59
CA PRO A 334 -30.21 4.50 14.13
C PRO A 334 -29.11 5.29 13.40
N ASP A 335 -29.52 6.12 12.45
CA ASP A 335 -28.61 7.02 11.68
C ASP A 335 -27.35 6.35 11.09
N SER A 336 -27.41 5.04 10.85
CA SER A 336 -26.30 4.28 10.29
C SER A 336 -26.22 4.35 8.76
N GLN A 337 -27.04 5.18 8.12
CA GLN A 337 -27.04 5.36 6.66
C GLN A 337 -25.70 5.94 6.18
N GLY A 338 -25.26 5.51 5.00
CA GLY A 338 -23.99 5.93 4.42
C GLY A 338 -22.78 5.18 4.98
N THR A 339 -22.98 4.12 5.74
CA THR A 339 -21.90 3.19 6.11
C THR A 339 -21.51 2.36 4.91
N TYR A 340 -20.22 2.37 4.59
CA TYR A 340 -19.66 1.56 3.52
C TYR A 340 -19.24 0.19 4.03
N GLU A 341 -18.53 0.18 5.15
CA GLU A 341 -17.94 -1.00 5.73
C GLU A 341 -17.94 -0.93 7.26
N ILE A 342 -18.06 -2.08 7.91
CA ILE A 342 -17.77 -2.24 9.32
C ILE A 342 -16.33 -2.74 9.41
N LEU A 343 -15.50 -2.10 10.23
CA LEU A 343 -14.11 -2.47 10.44
C LEU A 343 -13.92 -3.32 11.70
N GLY A 344 -14.88 -3.28 12.63
CA GLY A 344 -14.83 -4.06 13.86
C GLY A 344 -15.66 -3.51 14.99
N TRP A 345 -15.30 -3.93 16.21
CA TRP A 345 -15.97 -3.52 17.46
C TRP A 345 -14.97 -2.95 18.48
N ASP A 346 -15.43 -1.93 19.22
CA ASP A 346 -14.82 -1.42 20.43
C ASP A 346 -15.87 -1.54 21.56
N GLY A 347 -15.83 -2.62 22.32
CA GLY A 347 -16.84 -2.93 23.32
C GLY A 347 -18.25 -3.00 22.74
N ASP A 348 -19.11 -2.02 23.09
CA ASP A 348 -20.49 -1.90 22.60
C ASP A 348 -20.60 -1.00 21.35
N ARG A 349 -19.50 -0.49 20.85
CA ARG A 349 -19.45 0.45 19.73
C ARG A 349 -18.91 -0.23 18.48
N LEU A 350 -19.44 0.19 17.36
CA LEU A 350 -18.97 -0.25 16.05
C LEU A 350 -17.90 0.72 15.54
N ILE A 351 -16.89 0.18 14.91
CA ILE A 351 -15.95 0.95 14.12
C ILE A 351 -16.34 0.77 12.66
N VAL A 352 -16.63 1.87 11.99
CA VAL A 352 -17.18 1.85 10.63
C VAL A 352 -16.51 2.88 9.73
N GLU A 353 -16.36 2.53 8.46
CA GLU A 353 -16.04 3.49 7.42
C GLU A 353 -17.34 4.10 6.87
N ARG A 354 -17.42 5.43 6.84
CA ARG A 354 -18.63 6.14 6.47
C ARG A 354 -18.30 7.44 5.74
N GLY A 355 -19.16 7.83 4.76
CA GLY A 355 -19.08 9.12 4.11
C GLY A 355 -19.45 10.27 5.05
N THR A 356 -18.70 11.37 4.98
CA THR A 356 -18.89 12.55 5.86
C THR A 356 -20.03 13.47 5.40
N ASP A 357 -20.38 13.44 4.12
CA ASP A 357 -21.31 14.38 3.49
C ASP A 357 -22.66 13.76 3.08
N GLY A 358 -22.88 12.49 3.44
CA GLY A 358 -24.09 11.76 3.03
C GLY A 358 -24.16 11.57 1.50
N SER A 359 -23.09 11.88 0.77
CA SER A 359 -23.05 11.71 -0.67
C SER A 359 -23.17 10.23 -1.04
N ARG A 360 -24.00 9.96 -2.03
CA ARG A 360 -24.18 8.61 -2.58
C ARG A 360 -23.00 8.15 -3.47
N ARG A 361 -21.96 8.98 -3.60
CA ARG A 361 -20.75 8.64 -4.33
C ARG A 361 -19.79 7.98 -3.36
N ALA A 362 -19.66 6.69 -3.48
CA ALA A 362 -18.69 5.91 -2.74
C ALA A 362 -17.31 6.57 -2.79
N TYR A 363 -16.65 6.62 -1.64
CA TYR A 363 -15.23 6.97 -1.48
C TYR A 363 -14.83 8.45 -1.62
N VAL A 364 -15.75 9.40 -1.75
CA VAL A 364 -15.42 10.82 -1.63
C VAL A 364 -15.68 11.25 -0.19
N ASN A 365 -14.66 11.68 0.54
CA ASN A 365 -14.74 12.11 1.94
C ASN A 365 -15.18 11.01 2.93
N ALA A 366 -14.61 9.82 2.85
CA ALA A 366 -14.80 8.81 3.88
C ALA A 366 -13.96 9.12 5.13
N SER A 367 -14.44 8.68 6.28
CA SER A 367 -13.71 8.69 7.55
C SER A 367 -14.12 7.46 8.37
N VAL A 368 -13.28 7.10 9.32
CA VAL A 368 -13.58 6.04 10.28
C VAL A 368 -14.29 6.63 11.48
N PHE A 369 -15.42 6.08 11.81
CA PHE A 369 -16.27 6.52 12.95
C PHE A 369 -16.41 5.42 13.98
N ARG A 370 -16.49 5.85 15.23
CA ARG A 370 -16.96 5.03 16.33
C ARG A 370 -18.45 5.31 16.53
N VAL A 371 -19.29 4.30 16.38
CA VAL A 371 -20.76 4.41 16.39
C VAL A 371 -21.32 3.59 17.55
N ASP A 372 -22.10 4.22 18.42
CA ASP A 372 -22.83 3.52 19.47
C ASP A 372 -23.92 2.64 18.83
N SER A 373 -23.84 1.33 19.08
CA SER A 373 -24.69 0.35 18.40
C SER A 373 -26.18 0.45 18.75
N ARG A 374 -26.54 1.12 19.84
CA ARG A 374 -27.93 1.28 20.29
C ARG A 374 -28.54 2.62 19.85
N THR A 375 -27.74 3.69 19.97
CA THR A 375 -28.26 5.06 19.76
C THR A 375 -27.91 5.63 18.40
N GLY A 376 -26.95 5.01 17.68
CA GLY A 376 -26.41 5.53 16.41
C GLY A 376 -25.50 6.75 16.56
N ARG A 377 -25.28 7.24 17.80
CA ARG A 377 -24.38 8.37 18.03
C ARG A 377 -22.98 8.04 17.54
N SER A 378 -22.46 8.87 16.65
CA SER A 378 -21.15 8.67 16.00
C SER A 378 -20.14 9.72 16.43
N VAL A 379 -18.87 9.31 16.54
CA VAL A 379 -17.72 10.18 16.77
C VAL A 379 -16.67 9.82 15.74
N GLU A 380 -16.15 10.82 15.03
CA GLU A 380 -15.05 10.60 14.09
C GLU A 380 -13.81 10.13 14.86
N LEU A 381 -13.24 9.00 14.44
CA LEU A 381 -12.07 8.38 15.04
C LEU A 381 -10.82 8.67 14.21
N VAL A 382 -10.93 8.49 12.89
CA VAL A 382 -9.83 8.73 11.94
C VAL A 382 -10.38 9.43 10.71
N ARG A 383 -9.79 10.55 10.36
CA ARG A 383 -10.12 11.31 9.16
C ARG A 383 -9.24 10.85 7.99
N LEU A 384 -9.83 10.56 6.84
CA LEU A 384 -9.09 10.30 5.61
C LEU A 384 -8.88 11.60 4.83
N ALA A 385 -7.62 11.96 4.55
CA ALA A 385 -7.31 13.21 3.84
C ALA A 385 -7.81 13.21 2.38
N SER A 386 -7.84 12.03 1.73
CA SER A 386 -8.41 11.82 0.40
C SER A 386 -8.87 10.37 0.26
N ALA A 387 -10.17 10.16 0.33
CA ALA A 387 -10.74 8.82 0.19
C ALA A 387 -10.64 8.26 -1.24
N GLU A 388 -10.38 9.10 -2.26
CA GLU A 388 -10.16 8.62 -3.64
C GLU A 388 -8.80 7.93 -3.81
N GLN A 389 -7.80 8.36 -3.02
CA GLN A 389 -6.42 7.87 -3.11
C GLN A 389 -6.08 6.86 -2.01
N ILE A 390 -6.88 6.81 -0.97
CA ILE A 390 -6.77 5.87 0.14
C ILE A 390 -7.91 4.86 0.00
N ARG A 391 -7.57 3.60 -0.20
CA ARG A 391 -8.55 2.53 -0.43
C ARG A 391 -8.31 1.36 0.50
N GLN A 392 -9.33 0.56 0.77
CA GLN A 392 -9.24 -0.67 1.56
C GLN A 392 -8.48 -0.44 2.88
N VAL A 393 -8.97 0.50 3.68
CA VAL A 393 -8.38 0.82 4.97
C VAL A 393 -8.66 -0.30 5.96
N GLN A 394 -7.61 -0.89 6.52
CA GLN A 394 -7.72 -1.82 7.64
C GLN A 394 -7.02 -1.24 8.85
N VAL A 395 -7.63 -1.34 9.99
CA VAL A 395 -7.14 -0.79 11.25
C VAL A 395 -6.92 -1.94 12.23
N ALA A 396 -5.78 -1.93 12.91
CA ALA A 396 -5.51 -2.91 13.97
C ALA A 396 -6.56 -2.78 15.09
N SER A 397 -7.37 -3.82 15.29
CA SER A 397 -8.55 -3.74 16.17
C SER A 397 -8.21 -3.50 17.64
N ASP A 398 -7.04 -3.94 18.09
CA ASP A 398 -6.54 -3.70 19.45
C ASP A 398 -6.25 -2.22 19.74
N LEU A 399 -6.28 -1.36 18.71
CA LEU A 399 -6.11 0.08 18.87
C LEU A 399 -7.44 0.84 18.95
N TYR A 400 -8.57 0.19 18.87
CA TYR A 400 -9.85 0.87 18.87
C TYR A 400 -10.18 1.54 20.21
N ASP A 401 -9.74 0.99 21.33
CA ASP A 401 -9.95 1.53 22.66
C ASP A 401 -8.83 2.47 23.14
N VAL A 402 -7.73 2.57 22.36
CA VAL A 402 -6.59 3.44 22.68
C VAL A 402 -6.90 4.89 22.25
N PRO A 403 -6.45 5.91 23.01
CA PRO A 403 -6.54 7.30 22.57
C PRO A 403 -5.84 7.54 21.25
N THR A 404 -6.48 8.35 20.38
CA THR A 404 -5.86 8.75 19.10
C THR A 404 -4.78 9.80 19.34
N VAL A 405 -3.77 9.81 18.45
CA VAL A 405 -2.71 10.82 18.40
C VAL A 405 -2.78 11.61 17.11
N ALA A 406 -2.19 12.80 17.08
CA ALA A 406 -2.12 13.59 15.86
C ALA A 406 -1.39 12.82 14.74
N GLY A 407 -2.08 12.63 13.62
CA GLY A 407 -1.51 11.94 12.47
C GLY A 407 -0.35 12.71 11.86
N LYS A 408 0.77 12.02 11.64
CA LYS A 408 1.97 12.59 11.02
C LYS A 408 1.79 12.66 9.50
N GLU A 409 2.03 13.82 8.90
CA GLU A 409 2.03 13.95 7.45
C GLU A 409 3.27 13.24 6.88
N PRO A 410 3.09 12.32 5.90
CA PRO A 410 4.22 11.62 5.31
C PRO A 410 5.07 12.58 4.47
N PRO A 411 6.38 12.33 4.36
CA PRO A 411 7.25 13.10 3.48
C PRO A 411 6.79 12.96 2.02
N THR A 412 6.99 14.02 1.24
CA THR A 412 6.71 14.02 -0.21
C THR A 412 8.04 14.03 -1.00
N PRO A 413 8.74 12.92 -1.11
CA PRO A 413 9.99 12.85 -1.86
C PRO A 413 9.75 13.16 -3.34
N PHE A 414 10.72 13.82 -3.95
CA PHE A 414 10.66 14.10 -5.38
C PHE A 414 10.84 12.80 -6.17
N GLY A 415 9.93 12.54 -7.09
CA GLY A 415 10.07 11.40 -7.97
C GLY A 415 11.36 11.49 -8.82
N PRO A 416 12.03 10.37 -9.10
CA PRO A 416 13.26 10.35 -9.89
C PRO A 416 13.09 10.99 -11.28
N ARG A 417 11.88 11.00 -11.84
CA ARG A 417 11.56 11.71 -13.09
C ARG A 417 11.66 13.22 -12.94
N ALA A 418 11.25 13.79 -11.82
CA ALA A 418 11.37 15.23 -11.56
C ALA A 418 12.84 15.62 -11.37
N VAL A 419 13.62 14.78 -10.68
CA VAL A 419 15.05 14.96 -10.47
C VAL A 419 15.80 14.89 -11.81
N THR A 420 15.56 13.85 -12.61
CA THR A 420 16.20 13.72 -13.93
C THR A 420 15.75 14.78 -14.92
N GLY A 421 14.47 15.17 -14.91
CA GLY A 421 13.98 16.28 -15.72
C GLY A 421 14.63 17.61 -15.33
N GLY A 422 14.78 17.87 -14.04
CA GLY A 422 15.51 19.03 -13.53
C GLY A 422 16.98 19.05 -13.96
N LEU A 423 17.67 17.90 -13.87
CA LEU A 423 19.05 17.75 -14.30
C LEU A 423 19.21 17.95 -15.82
N ALA A 424 18.32 17.37 -16.62
CA ALA A 424 18.32 17.55 -18.06
C ALA A 424 18.11 19.04 -18.44
N LEU A 425 17.20 19.73 -17.77
CA LEU A 425 16.96 21.16 -17.98
C LEU A 425 18.21 21.99 -17.65
N VAL A 426 18.87 21.72 -16.53
CA VAL A 426 20.12 22.39 -16.14
C VAL A 426 21.22 22.12 -17.16
N ALA A 427 21.35 20.90 -17.67
CA ALA A 427 22.31 20.54 -18.70
C ALA A 427 22.04 21.29 -20.03
N VAL A 428 20.78 21.38 -20.45
CA VAL A 428 20.36 22.12 -21.66
C VAL A 428 20.63 23.63 -21.52
N LEU A 429 20.28 24.20 -20.38
CA LEU A 429 20.55 25.63 -20.11
C LEU A 429 22.04 25.91 -20.05
N GLY A 430 22.83 25.03 -19.45
CA GLY A 430 24.29 25.10 -19.42
C GLY A 430 24.90 25.05 -20.83
N ALA A 431 24.46 24.08 -21.63
CA ALA A 431 24.90 23.98 -23.03
C ALA A 431 24.52 25.22 -23.87
N GLY A 432 23.28 25.71 -23.69
CA GLY A 432 22.81 26.94 -24.34
C GLY A 432 23.65 28.18 -23.96
N ALA A 433 23.98 28.34 -22.70
CA ALA A 433 24.84 29.40 -22.21
C ALA A 433 26.25 29.32 -22.83
N VAL A 434 26.81 28.13 -22.96
CA VAL A 434 28.12 27.91 -23.63
C VAL A 434 28.07 28.31 -25.11
N VAL A 435 27.01 27.95 -25.84
CA VAL A 435 26.84 28.31 -27.26
C VAL A 435 26.68 29.82 -27.43
N VAL A 436 25.85 30.47 -26.62
CA VAL A 436 25.69 31.94 -26.66
C VAL A 436 27.00 32.66 -26.32
N TRP A 437 27.73 32.14 -25.33
CA TRP A 437 29.03 32.69 -24.97
C TRP A 437 30.06 32.53 -26.11
N ARG A 438 30.14 31.36 -26.77
CA ARG A 438 31.00 31.16 -27.93
C ARG A 438 30.70 32.12 -29.06
N ARG A 439 29.42 32.29 -29.43
CA ARG A 439 29.01 33.24 -30.48
C ARG A 439 29.40 34.69 -30.17
N ARG A 440 29.34 35.08 -28.88
CA ARG A 440 29.76 36.46 -28.48
C ARG A 440 31.27 36.64 -28.44
N VAL A 441 32.05 35.58 -28.41
CA VAL A 441 33.52 35.65 -28.46
C VAL A 441 34.04 35.66 -29.88
N GLU A 442 33.30 35.04 -30.82
CA GLU A 442 33.63 34.99 -32.26
C GLU A 442 33.14 36.22 -33.05
N ALA A 443 32.20 36.98 -32.53
CA ALA A 443 31.76 38.26 -33.07
C ALA A 443 32.57 39.45 -32.47
#